data_45ca2f0be0684dc98dfafa35600bb87e
#
_entry.id   45ca2f0be0684dc98dfafa35600bb87e
#
_cell.length_a   1.000
_cell.length_b   1.000
_cell.length_c   1.000
_cell.angle_alpha   90.00
_cell.angle_beta   90.00
_cell.angle_gamma   90.00
#
_symmetry.space_group_name_H-M   'P 1'
#
loop_
_entity.id
_entity.type
_entity.pdbx_description
1 polymer ?
#
loop_
_entity_poly.entity_id
_entity_poly.type
_entity_poly.pdbx_seq_one_letter_code
_entity_poly.pdbx_strand_id
1 'polypeptide(L)'
;ALKDNKLFSRLNEVEGFVIDEVSMISALAFRAAEAICRLSLDPSTPWGGLKVIAVGDFFQLPPVNMYGSKKDWCFLDPSWQASGFESVELLHNMRTDDDQFVHLLSDLRQGKMTKELNEFLSERMREAPEDEDIVHLYPRKSKVESYNLEKLDKIEDAPVKFETIYEGDKRYLDNLKRSAPVPEELVFKIGAFVMVRQNDPMGRFVNGSLGYIRDIFSEEIEVELLNGRFIRLEKTNFSEHSK
;
A
#
# COMPACT_ATOMS: atom_id res chain seq x y z
N ALA A 1 20.06 11.56 9.99
CA ALA A 1 20.35 10.20 9.53
C ALA A 1 21.80 9.79 9.82
N LEU A 2 22.82 10.55 9.45
CA LEU A 2 24.24 10.21 9.64
C LEU A 2 24.69 10.09 11.12
N LYS A 3 23.85 10.46 12.08
CA LYS A 3 24.09 10.32 13.54
C LYS A 3 23.25 9.20 14.18
N ASP A 4 22.50 8.44 13.37
CA ASP A 4 21.66 7.35 13.85
C ASP A 4 22.46 6.03 13.93
N ASN A 5 22.96 5.73 15.12
CA ASN A 5 23.77 4.54 15.37
C ASN A 5 23.02 3.22 15.04
N LYS A 6 21.68 3.19 15.14
CA LYS A 6 20.89 2.00 14.80
C LYS A 6 20.83 1.77 13.30
N LEU A 7 20.67 2.85 12.52
CA LEU A 7 20.67 2.75 11.06
C LEU A 7 22.04 2.31 10.57
N PHE A 8 23.09 2.92 11.09
CA PHE A 8 24.46 2.54 10.76
C PHE A 8 24.76 1.07 11.07
N SER A 9 24.39 0.59 12.25
CA SER A 9 24.53 -0.84 12.63
C SER A 9 23.82 -1.73 11.63
N ARG A 10 22.54 -1.45 11.31
CA ARG A 10 21.76 -2.24 10.33
C ARG A 10 22.38 -2.29 8.95
N LEU A 11 22.88 -1.14 8.46
CA LEU A 11 23.51 -1.08 7.14
C LEU A 11 24.79 -1.93 7.08
N ASN A 12 25.52 -2.05 8.18
CA ASN A 12 26.71 -2.92 8.27
C ASN A 12 26.40 -4.41 8.39
N GLU A 13 25.17 -4.77 8.76
CA GLU A 13 24.74 -6.17 8.96
C GLU A 13 24.14 -6.79 7.69
N VAL A 14 23.83 -5.98 6.68
CA VAL A 14 23.18 -6.46 5.45
C VAL A 14 24.12 -6.42 4.26
N GLU A 15 23.99 -7.38 3.36
CA GLU A 15 24.73 -7.41 2.09
C GLU A 15 24.05 -6.60 0.98
N GLY A 16 22.76 -6.30 1.16
CA GLY A 16 21.95 -5.55 0.20
C GLY A 16 20.50 -5.47 0.63
N PHE A 17 19.67 -4.82 -0.19
CA PHE A 17 18.24 -4.67 0.05
C PHE A 17 17.45 -4.55 -1.24
N VAL A 18 16.15 -4.75 -1.12
CA VAL A 18 15.19 -4.60 -2.22
C VAL A 18 14.39 -3.33 -2.01
N ILE A 19 14.26 -2.53 -3.07
CA ILE A 19 13.34 -1.41 -3.14
C ILE A 19 12.14 -1.88 -3.97
N ASP A 20 11.06 -2.19 -3.29
CA ASP A 20 9.82 -2.57 -3.95
C ASP A 20 8.99 -1.33 -4.31
N GLU A 21 8.13 -1.44 -5.34
CA GLU A 21 7.31 -0.34 -5.88
C GLU A 21 8.14 0.94 -6.16
N VAL A 22 9.31 0.79 -6.74
CA VAL A 22 10.26 1.89 -6.96
C VAL A 22 9.69 3.04 -7.80
N SER A 23 8.67 2.78 -8.61
CA SER A 23 7.94 3.80 -9.38
C SER A 23 7.27 4.87 -8.50
N MET A 24 6.93 4.54 -7.25
CA MET A 24 6.29 5.44 -6.30
C MET A 24 7.28 6.24 -5.46
N ILE A 25 8.57 5.99 -5.60
CA ILE A 25 9.63 6.71 -4.86
C ILE A 25 10.02 7.97 -5.63
N SER A 26 10.02 9.11 -4.94
CA SER A 26 10.47 10.38 -5.53
C SER A 26 11.97 10.40 -5.75
N ALA A 27 12.42 11.19 -6.74
CA ALA A 27 13.84 11.41 -7.02
C ALA A 27 14.62 11.86 -5.77
N LEU A 28 14.02 12.75 -4.97
CA LEU A 28 14.63 13.21 -3.72
C LEU A 28 14.79 12.09 -2.70
N ALA A 29 13.76 11.25 -2.52
CA ALA A 29 13.80 10.15 -1.55
C ALA A 29 14.82 9.08 -1.99
N PHE A 30 14.86 8.75 -3.28
CA PHE A 30 15.82 7.81 -3.86
C PHE A 30 17.27 8.30 -3.67
N ARG A 31 17.54 9.55 -4.03
CA ARG A 31 18.86 10.18 -3.84
C ARG A 31 19.26 10.23 -2.37
N ALA A 32 18.32 10.53 -1.47
CA ALA A 32 18.58 10.54 -0.03
C ALA A 32 18.96 9.15 0.48
N ALA A 33 18.26 8.11 0.05
CA ALA A 33 18.56 6.72 0.42
C ALA A 33 19.96 6.31 -0.06
N GLU A 34 20.28 6.57 -1.34
CA GLU A 34 21.62 6.32 -1.88
C GLU A 34 22.70 7.04 -1.07
N ALA A 35 22.53 8.35 -0.85
CA ALA A 35 23.51 9.15 -0.13
C ALA A 35 23.70 8.70 1.33
N ILE A 36 22.65 8.25 2.00
CA ILE A 36 22.73 7.69 3.35
C ILE A 36 23.58 6.42 3.34
N CYS A 37 23.32 5.50 2.44
CA CYS A 37 24.09 4.25 2.34
C CYS A 37 25.57 4.56 2.02
N ARG A 38 25.81 5.33 0.96
CA ARG A 38 27.14 5.69 0.52
C ARG A 38 27.96 6.40 1.59
N LEU A 39 27.40 7.41 2.25
CA LEU A 39 28.11 8.16 3.29
C LEU A 39 28.28 7.38 4.59
N SER A 40 27.45 6.38 4.83
CA SER A 40 27.55 5.54 6.04
C SER A 40 28.54 4.39 5.92
N LEU A 41 28.76 3.87 4.71
CA LEU A 41 29.59 2.68 4.48
C LEU A 41 30.86 3.01 3.70
N ASP A 42 30.74 3.27 2.40
CA ASP A 42 31.86 3.62 1.54
C ASP A 42 31.50 4.83 0.65
N PRO A 43 32.05 6.03 0.93
CA PRO A 43 31.76 7.23 0.16
C PRO A 43 32.19 7.18 -1.32
N SER A 44 33.07 6.25 -1.69
CA SER A 44 33.60 6.12 -3.05
C SER A 44 32.74 5.22 -3.95
N THR A 45 31.84 4.42 -3.36
CA THR A 45 31.05 3.42 -4.07
C THR A 45 29.55 3.75 -4.00
N PRO A 46 28.78 3.71 -5.11
CA PRO A 46 27.33 3.85 -5.07
C PRO A 46 26.71 2.91 -4.03
N TRP A 47 25.72 3.40 -3.29
CA TRP A 47 25.06 2.68 -2.19
C TRP A 47 26.00 2.19 -1.08
N GLY A 48 27.24 2.71 -1.03
CA GLY A 48 28.25 2.25 -0.08
C GLY A 48 28.70 0.81 -0.32
N GLY A 49 28.54 0.28 -1.53
CA GLY A 49 28.86 -1.10 -1.90
C GLY A 49 27.77 -2.13 -1.62
N LEU A 50 26.61 -1.72 -1.11
CA LEU A 50 25.47 -2.63 -0.93
C LEU A 50 24.88 -3.04 -2.29
N LYS A 51 24.43 -4.30 -2.37
CA LYS A 51 23.64 -4.79 -3.50
C LYS A 51 22.23 -4.23 -3.41
N VAL A 52 21.75 -3.56 -4.46
CA VAL A 52 20.41 -2.98 -4.49
C VAL A 52 19.63 -3.56 -5.66
N ILE A 53 18.43 -4.07 -5.34
CA ILE A 53 17.47 -4.54 -6.34
C ILE A 53 16.29 -3.59 -6.31
N ALA A 54 16.05 -2.87 -7.42
CA ALA A 54 14.89 -2.00 -7.58
C ALA A 54 13.81 -2.74 -8.39
N VAL A 55 12.63 -2.92 -7.80
CA VAL A 55 11.49 -3.63 -8.42
C VAL A 55 10.34 -2.65 -8.57
N GLY A 56 9.68 -2.64 -9.73
CA GLY A 56 8.50 -1.80 -9.95
C GLY A 56 8.14 -1.65 -11.43
N ASP A 57 7.10 -0.89 -11.69
CA ASP A 57 6.59 -0.63 -13.02
C ASP A 57 6.33 0.87 -13.20
N PHE A 58 7.16 1.53 -14.00
CA PHE A 58 7.04 2.97 -14.27
C PHE A 58 5.84 3.38 -15.15
N PHE A 59 5.06 2.43 -15.66
CA PHE A 59 3.76 2.68 -16.27
C PHE A 59 2.60 2.65 -15.25
N GLN A 60 2.87 2.28 -14.00
CA GLN A 60 1.92 2.34 -12.90
C GLN A 60 1.97 3.71 -12.18
N LEU A 61 1.54 3.75 -10.91
CA LEU A 61 1.40 5.00 -10.18
C LEU A 61 2.75 5.71 -10.00
N PRO A 62 2.81 7.02 -10.32
CA PRO A 62 4.00 7.84 -10.07
C PRO A 62 4.11 8.23 -8.58
N PRO A 63 5.26 8.81 -8.19
CA PRO A 63 5.39 9.42 -6.86
C PRO A 63 4.31 10.44 -6.59
N VAL A 64 3.81 10.47 -5.35
CA VAL A 64 2.85 11.50 -4.92
C VAL A 64 3.57 12.84 -4.87
N ASN A 65 3.19 13.74 -5.77
CA ASN A 65 3.78 15.07 -5.84
C ASN A 65 2.86 16.10 -5.16
N MET A 66 3.28 16.61 -4.00
CA MET A 66 2.50 17.56 -3.22
C MET A 66 2.62 19.01 -3.74
N TYR A 67 3.61 19.33 -4.58
CA TYR A 67 3.97 20.73 -4.89
C TYR A 67 4.14 21.06 -6.37
N GLY A 68 3.66 20.24 -7.30
CA GLY A 68 3.83 20.62 -8.69
C GLY A 68 3.38 19.65 -9.76
N SER A 69 3.40 20.12 -11.01
CA SER A 69 3.03 19.37 -12.20
C SER A 69 4.14 18.49 -12.78
N LYS A 70 5.36 18.58 -12.28
CA LYS A 70 6.48 17.77 -12.75
C LYS A 70 6.47 16.40 -12.08
N LYS A 71 6.49 15.36 -12.89
CA LYS A 71 6.70 13.99 -12.41
C LYS A 71 8.11 13.88 -11.83
N ASP A 72 8.20 13.54 -10.55
CA ASP A 72 9.46 13.42 -9.80
C ASP A 72 9.93 11.95 -9.76
N TRP A 73 10.14 11.38 -10.96
CA TRP A 73 10.58 10.00 -11.10
C TRP A 73 12.02 9.80 -10.64
N CYS A 74 12.28 8.76 -9.85
CA CYS A 74 13.61 8.44 -9.35
C CYS A 74 14.62 8.16 -10.49
N PHE A 75 14.19 7.58 -11.61
CA PHE A 75 15.06 7.30 -12.75
C PHE A 75 15.56 8.57 -13.49
N LEU A 76 14.95 9.72 -13.23
CA LEU A 76 15.43 11.01 -13.76
C LEU A 76 16.52 11.64 -12.88
N ASP A 77 16.76 11.11 -11.69
CA ASP A 77 17.81 11.62 -10.80
C ASP A 77 19.19 11.07 -11.19
N PRO A 78 20.25 11.88 -11.14
CA PRO A 78 21.61 11.43 -11.41
C PRO A 78 22.07 10.23 -10.56
N SER A 79 21.54 10.09 -9.34
CA SER A 79 21.85 8.95 -8.47
C SER A 79 21.37 7.61 -9.04
N TRP A 80 20.28 7.60 -9.82
CA TRP A 80 19.82 6.40 -10.53
C TRP A 80 20.83 5.94 -11.57
N GLN A 81 21.34 6.87 -12.38
CA GLN A 81 22.36 6.55 -13.38
C GLN A 81 23.67 6.12 -12.73
N ALA A 82 24.07 6.81 -11.66
CA ALA A 82 25.27 6.47 -10.89
C ALA A 82 25.17 5.10 -10.20
N SER A 83 23.95 4.61 -9.93
CA SER A 83 23.74 3.27 -9.37
C SER A 83 24.12 2.12 -10.31
N GLY A 84 24.17 2.36 -11.63
CA GLY A 84 24.60 1.38 -12.62
C GLY A 84 23.70 0.14 -12.69
N PHE A 85 22.38 0.30 -12.53
CA PHE A 85 21.44 -0.82 -12.55
C PHE A 85 21.46 -1.56 -13.89
N GLU A 86 21.52 -2.88 -13.80
CA GLU A 86 21.21 -3.77 -14.92
C GLU A 86 19.69 -3.97 -14.95
N SER A 87 19.08 -3.72 -16.13
CA SER A 87 17.64 -3.85 -16.29
C SER A 87 17.25 -5.27 -16.69
N VAL A 88 16.33 -5.84 -15.94
CA VAL A 88 15.69 -7.13 -16.25
C VAL A 88 14.19 -6.90 -16.36
N GLU A 89 13.59 -7.32 -17.47
CA GLU A 89 12.16 -7.24 -17.68
C GLU A 89 11.50 -8.61 -17.41
N LEU A 90 10.49 -8.62 -16.53
CA LEU A 90 9.67 -9.80 -16.27
C LEU A 90 8.54 -9.86 -17.30
N LEU A 91 8.59 -10.84 -18.20
CA LEU A 91 7.66 -10.95 -19.35
C LEU A 91 6.42 -11.80 -19.06
N HIS A 92 6.49 -12.70 -18.06
CA HIS A 92 5.39 -13.60 -17.75
C HIS A 92 4.53 -13.08 -16.61
N ASN A 93 3.22 -13.02 -16.85
CA ASN A 93 2.26 -12.71 -15.80
C ASN A 93 1.92 -13.98 -15.03
N MET A 94 2.13 -13.96 -13.69
CA MET A 94 1.83 -15.07 -12.79
C MET A 94 0.55 -14.86 -11.98
N ARG A 95 -0.16 -13.75 -12.21
CA ARG A 95 -1.36 -13.38 -11.43
C ARG A 95 -2.65 -13.96 -12.01
N THR A 96 -2.70 -14.18 -13.32
CA THR A 96 -3.84 -14.75 -14.03
C THR A 96 -3.37 -15.56 -15.23
N ASP A 97 -4.12 -16.61 -15.55
CA ASP A 97 -3.92 -17.46 -16.72
C ASP A 97 -4.80 -17.02 -17.92
N ASP A 98 -5.48 -15.87 -17.81
CA ASP A 98 -6.26 -15.29 -18.91
C ASP A 98 -5.36 -14.45 -19.82
N ASP A 99 -4.82 -15.07 -20.85
CA ASP A 99 -3.92 -14.44 -21.81
C ASP A 99 -4.56 -13.26 -22.55
N GLN A 100 -5.87 -13.33 -22.85
CA GLN A 100 -6.59 -12.22 -23.50
C GLN A 100 -6.67 -11.02 -22.57
N PHE A 101 -7.01 -11.23 -21.33
CA PHE A 101 -7.04 -10.16 -20.31
C PHE A 101 -5.66 -9.53 -20.09
N VAL A 102 -4.60 -10.35 -20.02
CA VAL A 102 -3.21 -9.87 -19.90
C VAL A 102 -2.84 -9.01 -21.12
N HIS A 103 -3.21 -9.43 -22.33
CA HIS A 103 -2.95 -8.67 -23.55
C HIS A 103 -3.65 -7.29 -23.53
N LEU A 104 -4.94 -7.26 -23.19
CA LEU A 104 -5.73 -6.02 -23.09
C LEU A 104 -5.17 -5.06 -22.01
N LEU A 105 -4.75 -5.59 -20.87
CA LEU A 105 -4.09 -4.79 -19.83
C LEU A 105 -2.73 -4.25 -20.29
N SER A 106 -1.99 -5.01 -21.09
CA SER A 106 -0.72 -4.56 -21.67
C SER A 106 -0.93 -3.41 -22.66
N ASP A 107 -1.96 -3.48 -23.49
CA ASP A 107 -2.33 -2.39 -24.40
C ASP A 107 -2.73 -1.15 -23.62
N LEU A 108 -3.57 -1.28 -22.60
CA LEU A 108 -3.96 -0.18 -21.71
C LEU A 108 -2.74 0.45 -21.02
N ARG A 109 -1.85 -0.36 -20.47
CA ARG A 109 -0.60 0.06 -19.85
C ARG A 109 0.27 0.91 -20.78
N GLN A 110 0.32 0.56 -22.07
CA GLN A 110 1.08 1.28 -23.08
C GLN A 110 0.32 2.47 -23.69
N GLY A 111 -0.91 2.74 -23.24
CA GLY A 111 -1.78 3.80 -23.78
C GLY A 111 -2.32 3.49 -25.19
N LYS A 112 -2.34 2.23 -25.61
CA LYS A 112 -2.86 1.78 -26.89
C LYS A 112 -4.36 1.49 -26.75
N MET A 113 -5.20 2.35 -27.31
CA MET A 113 -6.65 2.16 -27.31
C MET A 113 -7.07 1.39 -28.56
N THR A 114 -6.91 0.06 -28.53
CA THR A 114 -7.36 -0.83 -29.60
C THR A 114 -8.89 -0.96 -29.61
N LYS A 115 -9.46 -1.39 -30.75
CA LYS A 115 -10.90 -1.64 -30.84
C LYS A 115 -11.36 -2.70 -29.85
N GLU A 116 -10.59 -3.77 -29.72
CA GLU A 116 -10.85 -4.86 -28.78
C GLU A 116 -10.85 -4.37 -27.33
N LEU A 117 -9.86 -3.54 -26.93
CA LEU A 117 -9.82 -2.95 -25.60
C LEU A 117 -11.01 -2.03 -25.34
N ASN A 118 -11.44 -1.22 -26.33
CA ASN A 118 -12.61 -0.37 -26.20
C ASN A 118 -13.90 -1.18 -26.01
N GLU A 119 -14.08 -2.25 -26.77
CA GLU A 119 -15.22 -3.16 -26.65
C GLU A 119 -15.22 -3.81 -25.27
N PHE A 120 -14.09 -4.35 -24.84
CA PHE A 120 -13.91 -4.95 -23.52
C PHE A 120 -14.25 -4.00 -22.37
N LEU A 121 -13.78 -2.75 -22.42
CA LEU A 121 -14.09 -1.74 -21.41
C LEU A 121 -15.57 -1.34 -21.44
N SER A 122 -16.14 -1.15 -22.63
CA SER A 122 -17.54 -0.76 -22.81
C SER A 122 -18.52 -1.77 -22.23
N GLU A 123 -18.25 -3.07 -22.43
CA GLU A 123 -19.06 -4.16 -21.86
C GLU A 123 -19.04 -4.17 -20.32
N ARG A 124 -18.02 -3.60 -19.71
CA ARG A 124 -17.85 -3.51 -18.24
C ARG A 124 -18.30 -2.18 -17.64
N MET A 125 -18.64 -1.21 -18.51
CA MET A 125 -19.24 0.06 -18.07
C MET A 125 -20.74 -0.16 -17.77
N ARG A 126 -21.01 -0.71 -16.61
CA ARG A 126 -22.36 -0.95 -16.10
C ARG A 126 -22.44 -0.53 -14.63
N GLU A 127 -23.66 -0.28 -14.18
CA GLU A 127 -23.89 -0.04 -12.75
C GLU A 127 -23.54 -1.29 -11.94
N ALA A 128 -22.88 -1.08 -10.80
CA ALA A 128 -22.60 -2.17 -9.88
C ALA A 128 -23.92 -2.70 -9.30
N PRO A 129 -24.07 -4.04 -9.15
CA PRO A 129 -25.22 -4.59 -8.47
C PRO A 129 -25.37 -4.00 -7.07
N GLU A 130 -26.56 -3.54 -6.69
CA GLU A 130 -26.78 -2.89 -5.38
C GLU A 130 -26.64 -3.86 -4.21
N ASP A 131 -26.99 -5.13 -4.44
CA ASP A 131 -27.12 -6.18 -3.42
C ASP A 131 -25.87 -7.07 -3.31
N GLU A 132 -24.82 -6.81 -4.09
CA GLU A 132 -23.59 -7.59 -4.01
C GLU A 132 -22.51 -6.88 -3.18
N ASP A 133 -21.92 -7.63 -2.22
CA ASP A 133 -20.74 -7.17 -1.48
C ASP A 133 -19.48 -7.34 -2.31
N ILE A 134 -19.18 -6.31 -3.10
CA ILE A 134 -18.01 -6.23 -3.96
C ILE A 134 -17.06 -5.14 -3.50
N VAL A 135 -15.77 -5.30 -3.81
CA VAL A 135 -14.75 -4.29 -3.52
C VAL A 135 -14.83 -3.16 -4.54
N HIS A 136 -15.04 -1.94 -4.05
CA HIS A 136 -15.04 -0.72 -4.86
C HIS A 136 -13.71 0.00 -4.76
N LEU A 137 -13.15 0.44 -5.90
CA LEU A 137 -11.95 1.23 -5.97
C LEU A 137 -12.28 2.69 -6.31
N TYR A 138 -11.87 3.59 -5.45
CA TYR A 138 -12.03 5.03 -5.65
C TYR A 138 -10.70 5.77 -5.62
N PRO A 139 -10.50 6.80 -6.44
CA PRO A 139 -9.24 7.55 -6.49
C PRO A 139 -9.06 8.52 -5.31
N ARG A 140 -10.09 8.74 -4.49
CA ARG A 140 -10.08 9.69 -3.37
C ARG A 140 -10.57 9.04 -2.08
N LYS A 141 -9.80 9.24 -1.00
CA LYS A 141 -10.11 8.71 0.35
C LYS A 141 -11.50 9.16 0.83
N SER A 142 -11.87 10.43 0.64
CA SER A 142 -13.19 10.94 1.04
C SER A 142 -14.36 10.21 0.37
N LYS A 143 -14.19 9.75 -0.89
CA LYS A 143 -15.22 8.98 -1.57
C LYS A 143 -15.33 7.56 -1.00
N VAL A 144 -14.18 6.96 -0.65
CA VAL A 144 -14.16 5.66 0.05
C VAL A 144 -14.90 5.76 1.39
N GLU A 145 -14.58 6.78 2.18
CA GLU A 145 -15.18 6.99 3.50
C GLU A 145 -16.70 7.19 3.40
N SER A 146 -17.16 8.07 2.48
CA SER A 146 -18.61 8.30 2.32
C SER A 146 -19.34 7.05 1.83
N TYR A 147 -18.75 6.26 0.93
CA TYR A 147 -19.34 5.01 0.46
C TYR A 147 -19.43 3.96 1.57
N ASN A 148 -18.35 3.80 2.34
CA ASN A 148 -18.32 2.85 3.45
C ASN A 148 -19.36 3.22 4.53
N LEU A 149 -19.50 4.50 4.86
CA LEU A 149 -20.52 4.97 5.81
C LEU A 149 -21.93 4.69 5.28
N GLU A 150 -22.20 5.00 4.00
CA GLU A 150 -23.51 4.70 3.39
C GLU A 150 -23.86 3.21 3.46
N LYS A 151 -22.90 2.34 3.16
CA LYS A 151 -23.11 0.88 3.26
C LYS A 151 -23.30 0.41 4.71
N LEU A 152 -22.51 0.96 5.64
CA LEU A 152 -22.62 0.64 7.06
C LEU A 152 -23.99 1.10 7.63
N ASP A 153 -24.51 2.25 7.20
CA ASP A 153 -25.81 2.77 7.64
C ASP A 153 -26.99 1.88 7.21
N LYS A 154 -26.86 1.18 6.09
CA LYS A 154 -27.89 0.23 5.61
C LYS A 154 -27.99 -1.05 6.44
N ILE A 155 -27.01 -1.35 7.28
CA ILE A 155 -27.04 -2.49 8.18
C ILE A 155 -27.89 -2.10 9.42
N GLU A 156 -28.93 -2.87 9.71
CA GLU A 156 -29.88 -2.58 10.81
C GLU A 156 -29.27 -2.79 12.20
N ASP A 157 -28.15 -3.52 12.32
CA ASP A 157 -27.53 -3.82 13.62
C ASP A 157 -26.97 -2.56 14.31
N ALA A 158 -26.87 -2.64 15.65
CA ALA A 158 -26.38 -1.53 16.46
C ALA A 158 -24.88 -1.26 16.21
N PRO A 159 -24.48 0.02 16.04
CA PRO A 159 -23.06 0.34 15.85
C PRO A 159 -22.26 0.16 17.15
N VAL A 160 -21.12 -0.50 17.05
CA VAL A 160 -20.11 -0.58 18.10
C VAL A 160 -18.94 0.30 17.71
N LYS A 161 -18.51 1.17 18.62
CA LYS A 161 -17.48 2.16 18.39
C LYS A 161 -16.21 1.82 19.17
N PHE A 162 -15.07 1.93 18.47
CA PHE A 162 -13.74 1.81 19.08
C PHE A 162 -12.97 3.10 18.84
N GLU A 163 -12.45 3.68 19.91
CA GLU A 163 -11.61 4.87 19.82
C GLU A 163 -10.14 4.50 19.63
N THR A 164 -9.46 5.23 18.76
CA THR A 164 -8.01 5.11 18.61
C THR A 164 -7.33 5.93 19.69
N ILE A 165 -6.55 5.27 20.54
CA ILE A 165 -5.79 5.92 21.62
C ILE A 165 -4.45 6.37 21.06
N TYR A 166 -4.15 7.67 21.23
CA TYR A 166 -2.87 8.26 20.81
C TYR A 166 -2.02 8.57 22.03
N GLU A 167 -0.83 7.99 22.08
CA GLU A 167 0.14 8.19 23.15
C GLU A 167 1.44 8.76 22.58
N GLY A 168 2.05 9.72 23.29
CA GLY A 168 3.32 10.32 22.91
C GLY A 168 3.47 11.79 23.32
N ASP A 169 4.56 12.40 22.85
CA ASP A 169 4.81 13.83 23.09
C ASP A 169 3.80 14.68 22.30
N LYS A 170 3.14 15.61 23.01
CA LYS A 170 2.10 16.50 22.46
C LYS A 170 2.51 17.21 21.17
N ARG A 171 3.80 17.51 21.00
CA ARG A 171 4.34 18.18 19.79
C ARG A 171 4.20 17.34 18.51
N TYR A 172 4.07 16.01 18.63
CA TYR A 172 4.01 15.08 17.51
C TYR A 172 2.64 14.44 17.35
N LEU A 173 1.72 14.61 18.31
CA LEU A 173 0.39 13.99 18.28
C LEU A 173 -0.42 14.37 17.03
N ASP A 174 -0.37 15.64 16.60
CA ASP A 174 -1.08 16.09 15.40
C ASP A 174 -0.56 15.42 14.13
N ASN A 175 0.74 15.19 14.04
CA ASN A 175 1.34 14.47 12.91
C ASN A 175 0.98 12.99 12.97
N LEU A 176 1.04 12.38 14.15
CA LEU A 176 0.66 10.99 14.37
C LEU A 176 -0.79 10.75 13.97
N LYS A 177 -1.73 11.62 14.34
CA LYS A 177 -3.13 11.54 13.95
C LYS A 177 -3.34 11.62 12.42
N ARG A 178 -2.55 12.45 11.73
CA ARG A 178 -2.64 12.59 10.27
C ARG A 178 -2.05 11.40 9.52
N SER A 179 -0.98 10.80 10.06
CA SER A 179 -0.28 9.65 9.46
C SER A 179 -0.88 8.31 9.87
N ALA A 180 -1.74 8.28 10.90
CA ALA A 180 -2.33 7.04 11.41
C ALA A 180 -3.05 6.25 10.30
N PRO A 181 -2.81 4.93 10.23
CA PRO A 181 -3.43 4.07 9.23
C PRO A 181 -4.92 3.82 9.46
N VAL A 182 -5.43 4.21 10.62
CA VAL A 182 -6.83 4.06 11.05
C VAL A 182 -7.40 5.42 11.47
N PRO A 183 -8.73 5.65 11.34
CA PRO A 183 -9.38 6.88 11.80
C PRO A 183 -9.37 6.98 13.33
N GLU A 184 -9.70 8.16 13.87
CA GLU A 184 -9.81 8.39 15.32
C GLU A 184 -10.91 7.54 15.95
N GLU A 185 -12.02 7.32 15.24
CA GLU A 185 -13.11 6.45 15.63
C GLU A 185 -13.35 5.39 14.55
N LEU A 186 -13.34 4.13 14.96
CA LEU A 186 -13.74 3.00 14.13
C LEU A 186 -15.15 2.56 14.52
N VAL A 187 -16.04 2.46 13.55
CA VAL A 187 -17.41 2.01 13.75
C VAL A 187 -17.61 0.68 13.05
N PHE A 188 -18.09 -0.31 13.78
CA PHE A 188 -18.40 -1.63 13.26
C PHE A 188 -19.85 -2.01 13.53
N LYS A 189 -20.43 -2.83 12.66
CA LYS A 189 -21.72 -3.49 12.84
C LYS A 189 -21.57 -4.97 12.48
N ILE A 190 -22.29 -5.85 13.17
CA ILE A 190 -22.36 -7.26 12.78
C ILE A 190 -22.98 -7.34 11.39
N GLY A 191 -22.46 -8.22 10.53
CA GLY A 191 -22.85 -8.33 9.13
C GLY A 191 -22.09 -7.40 8.17
N ALA A 192 -21.28 -6.46 8.66
CA ALA A 192 -20.50 -5.58 7.78
C ALA A 192 -19.47 -6.37 6.96
N PHE A 193 -19.43 -6.10 5.66
CA PHE A 193 -18.41 -6.62 4.76
C PHE A 193 -17.11 -5.82 4.96
N VAL A 194 -16.02 -6.50 5.26
CA VAL A 194 -14.75 -5.87 5.66
C VAL A 194 -13.55 -6.45 4.93
N MET A 195 -12.49 -5.63 4.83
CA MET A 195 -11.19 -6.04 4.36
C MET A 195 -10.16 -5.95 5.49
N VAL A 196 -9.44 -7.04 5.75
CA VAL A 196 -8.33 -7.05 6.70
C VAL A 196 -7.14 -6.28 6.11
N ARG A 197 -6.57 -5.36 6.89
CA ARG A 197 -5.47 -4.47 6.43
C ARG A 197 -4.11 -4.80 7.03
N GLN A 198 -3.91 -6.03 7.46
CA GLN A 198 -2.62 -6.51 7.99
C GLN A 198 -2.39 -7.96 7.62
N ASN A 199 -1.14 -8.39 7.66
CA ASN A 199 -0.78 -9.80 7.55
C ASN A 199 -0.77 -10.44 8.93
N ASP A 200 -1.25 -11.66 9.03
CA ASP A 200 -1.11 -12.46 10.24
C ASP A 200 0.27 -13.12 10.29
N PRO A 201 1.03 -12.97 11.40
CA PRO A 201 2.33 -13.64 11.55
C PRO A 201 2.28 -15.17 11.43
N MET A 202 1.13 -15.77 11.75
CA MET A 202 0.89 -17.21 11.65
C MET A 202 0.34 -17.65 10.27
N GLY A 203 0.13 -16.71 9.35
CA GLY A 203 -0.35 -17.00 8.00
C GLY A 203 -1.83 -17.42 7.92
N ARG A 204 -2.65 -17.13 8.93
CA ARG A 204 -4.09 -17.45 8.93
C ARG A 204 -4.87 -16.58 7.95
N PHE A 205 -4.40 -15.35 7.72
CA PHE A 205 -4.95 -14.37 6.78
C PHE A 205 -3.84 -13.44 6.28
N VAL A 206 -4.13 -12.73 5.21
CA VAL A 206 -3.21 -11.74 4.63
C VAL A 206 -3.91 -10.39 4.46
N ASN A 207 -3.12 -9.34 4.30
CA ASN A 207 -3.65 -8.03 3.90
C ASN A 207 -4.47 -8.16 2.60
N GLY A 208 -5.69 -7.62 2.60
CA GLY A 208 -6.65 -7.78 1.51
C GLY A 208 -7.63 -8.95 1.68
N SER A 209 -7.50 -9.80 2.72
CA SER A 209 -8.51 -10.83 3.01
C SER A 209 -9.87 -10.20 3.28
N LEU A 210 -10.91 -10.71 2.61
CA LEU A 210 -12.29 -10.22 2.69
C LEU A 210 -13.14 -11.14 3.56
N GLY A 211 -14.14 -10.58 4.25
CA GLY A 211 -15.06 -11.34 5.08
C GLY A 211 -16.16 -10.49 5.69
N TYR A 212 -16.96 -11.11 6.56
CA TYR A 212 -18.08 -10.48 7.27
C TYR A 212 -17.83 -10.50 8.78
N ILE A 213 -18.13 -9.41 9.44
CA ILE A 213 -18.12 -9.36 10.90
C ILE A 213 -19.25 -10.25 11.42
N ARG A 214 -18.92 -11.24 12.27
CA ARG A 214 -19.87 -12.18 12.86
C ARG A 214 -20.13 -11.91 14.34
N ASP A 215 -19.13 -11.37 15.04
CA ASP A 215 -19.28 -10.96 16.42
C ASP A 215 -18.32 -9.82 16.77
N ILE A 216 -18.68 -9.02 17.80
CA ILE A 216 -17.91 -7.88 18.26
C ILE A 216 -17.80 -7.95 19.78
N PHE A 217 -16.58 -8.14 20.28
CA PHE A 217 -16.25 -8.17 21.69
C PHE A 217 -15.55 -6.86 22.11
N SER A 218 -15.29 -6.69 23.40
CA SER A 218 -14.65 -5.48 23.93
C SER A 218 -13.22 -5.26 23.41
N GLU A 219 -12.48 -6.34 23.12
CA GLU A 219 -11.05 -6.28 22.73
C GLU A 219 -10.76 -6.90 21.38
N GLU A 220 -11.72 -7.60 20.78
CA GLU A 220 -11.55 -8.31 19.52
C GLU A 220 -12.84 -8.29 18.68
N ILE A 221 -12.69 -8.51 17.38
CA ILE A 221 -13.80 -8.78 16.46
C ILE A 221 -13.61 -10.13 15.80
N GLU A 222 -14.69 -10.88 15.61
CA GLU A 222 -14.69 -12.13 14.88
C GLU A 222 -15.16 -11.89 13.45
N VAL A 223 -14.37 -12.34 12.49
CA VAL A 223 -14.64 -12.19 11.07
C VAL A 223 -14.65 -13.56 10.40
N GLU A 224 -15.72 -13.86 9.68
CA GLU A 224 -15.79 -15.00 8.77
C GLU A 224 -15.26 -14.56 7.40
N LEU A 225 -14.11 -15.10 6.99
CA LEU A 225 -13.53 -14.84 5.69
C LEU A 225 -14.36 -15.50 4.57
N LEU A 226 -14.28 -14.98 3.34
CA LEU A 226 -14.99 -15.54 2.18
C LEU A 226 -14.65 -17.01 1.88
N ASN A 227 -13.54 -17.51 2.40
CA ASN A 227 -13.18 -18.94 2.31
C ASN A 227 -13.79 -19.80 3.43
N GLY A 228 -14.70 -19.25 4.23
CA GLY A 228 -15.38 -19.92 5.35
C GLY A 228 -14.55 -20.05 6.64
N ARG A 229 -13.34 -19.50 6.69
CA ARG A 229 -12.50 -19.52 7.88
C ARG A 229 -12.90 -18.40 8.84
N PHE A 230 -13.02 -18.69 10.11
CA PHE A 230 -13.19 -17.70 11.17
C PHE A 230 -11.84 -17.24 11.70
N ILE A 231 -11.70 -15.93 11.85
CA ILE A 231 -10.52 -15.28 12.44
C ILE A 231 -10.94 -14.30 13.53
N ARG A 232 -10.09 -14.08 14.53
CA ARG A 232 -10.25 -13.05 15.54
C ARG A 232 -9.17 -12.01 15.37
N LEU A 233 -9.59 -10.75 15.31
CA LEU A 233 -8.74 -9.59 15.15
C LEU A 233 -8.76 -8.79 16.44
N GLU A 234 -7.62 -8.70 17.08
CA GLU A 234 -7.40 -7.97 18.34
C GLU A 234 -6.97 -6.53 18.06
N LYS A 235 -7.07 -5.69 19.09
CA LYS A 235 -6.51 -4.33 19.05
C LYS A 235 -5.02 -4.39 18.77
N THR A 236 -4.55 -3.55 17.86
CA THR A 236 -3.15 -3.51 17.41
C THR A 236 -2.55 -2.15 17.66
N ASN A 237 -1.29 -2.12 18.10
CA ASN A 237 -0.53 -0.89 18.29
C ASN A 237 0.27 -0.56 17.03
N PHE A 238 0.17 0.69 16.59
CA PHE A 238 1.02 1.27 15.57
C PHE A 238 1.97 2.28 16.23
N SER A 239 3.25 2.19 15.94
CA SER A 239 4.23 3.13 16.47
C SER A 239 4.93 3.89 15.34
N GLU A 240 4.99 5.21 15.47
CA GLU A 240 5.81 6.08 14.64
C GLU A 240 6.94 6.63 15.52
N HIS A 241 8.17 6.42 15.11
CA HIS A 241 9.32 6.95 15.83
C HIS A 241 9.72 8.30 15.21
N SER A 242 9.50 9.39 15.95
CA SER A 242 10.09 10.69 15.59
C SER A 242 11.60 10.62 15.71
N LYS A 243 12.28 11.02 14.67
CA LYS A 243 13.75 11.19 14.64
C LYS A 243 14.14 12.54 15.19
#